data_e78413a274e35ebb7f102a77a5f3621f
#
_entry.id   e78413a274e35ebb7f102a77a5f3621f
#
_cell.length_a   1.000
_cell.length_b   1.000
_cell.length_c   1.000
_cell.angle_alpha   90.00
_cell.angle_beta   90.00
_cell.angle_gamma   90.00
#
_symmetry.space_group_name_H-M   'P 1'
#
loop_
_entity.id
_entity.type
_entity.pdbx_description
1 polymer ?
#
loop_
_entity_poly.entity_id
_entity_poly.type
_entity_poly.pdbx_seq_one_letter_code
_entity_poly.pdbx_strand_id
1 'polypeptide(L)'
;MTQHPHPNLGTPGKLPTDGLRIVALGGISEIGRNMTVYEMNGKLLIVDCGVLFPEDNQPGIDLILPDFSYIRDRLDDVVGLFLTHGHEDHIGAVPYLLRERGDIPIYGSPLTIALIAAKLKEHRISPLTREVREEMREDVGPFELEFVAVNHSIPDALAVAIHTKAGTVLHTGDFKMDQLPLDGRITDLRTFARLGEEGVDLFLVDSTNAD
;
A
#
# COMPACT_ATOMS: atom_id res chain seq x y z
N MET A 1 -1.27 -8.38 -27.10
CA MET A 1 -1.83 -7.03 -26.87
C MET A 1 -2.71 -7.13 -25.66
N THR A 2 -2.20 -6.80 -24.48
CA THR A 2 -2.98 -6.73 -23.25
C THR A 2 -3.89 -5.53 -23.35
N GLN A 3 -5.20 -5.78 -23.42
CA GLN A 3 -6.18 -4.70 -23.31
C GLN A 3 -6.06 -4.11 -21.90
N HIS A 4 -5.73 -2.83 -21.81
CA HIS A 4 -5.86 -2.09 -20.55
C HIS A 4 -7.30 -2.26 -20.03
N PRO A 5 -7.51 -2.58 -18.72
CA PRO A 5 -8.85 -2.74 -18.15
C PRO A 5 -9.73 -1.48 -18.30
N HIS A 6 -9.10 -0.33 -18.59
CA HIS A 6 -9.79 0.91 -18.91
C HIS A 6 -9.29 1.49 -20.24
N PRO A 7 -9.94 1.20 -21.37
CA PRO A 7 -9.52 1.65 -22.71
C PRO A 7 -9.45 3.18 -22.85
N ASN A 8 -9.95 3.95 -21.88
CA ASN A 8 -9.92 5.42 -21.88
C ASN A 8 -8.77 6.01 -21.03
N LEU A 9 -7.95 5.20 -20.36
CA LEU A 9 -6.74 5.68 -19.71
C LEU A 9 -5.62 5.75 -20.77
N GLY A 10 -5.55 6.88 -21.47
CA GLY A 10 -4.39 7.21 -22.31
C GLY A 10 -3.12 7.31 -21.47
N THR A 11 -1.95 7.42 -22.13
CA THR A 11 -0.69 7.68 -21.42
C THR A 11 -0.86 8.90 -20.52
N PRO A 12 -0.58 8.77 -19.21
CA PRO A 12 -0.75 9.88 -18.28
C PRO A 12 0.09 11.08 -18.71
N GLY A 13 -0.50 12.27 -18.69
CA GLY A 13 0.21 13.52 -18.98
C GLY A 13 1.39 13.72 -18.02
N LYS A 14 2.36 14.53 -18.42
CA LYS A 14 3.51 14.89 -17.57
C LYS A 14 3.00 15.61 -16.31
N LEU A 15 3.46 15.17 -15.14
CA LEU A 15 3.20 15.87 -13.88
C LEU A 15 3.93 17.24 -13.86
N PRO A 16 3.29 18.29 -13.32
CA PRO A 16 4.01 19.52 -12.97
C PRO A 16 5.06 19.23 -11.90
N THR A 17 6.01 20.13 -11.74
CA THR A 17 6.98 20.08 -10.63
C THR A 17 6.23 20.04 -9.31
N ASP A 18 6.65 19.14 -8.42
CA ASP A 18 6.03 18.88 -7.12
C ASP A 18 4.53 18.48 -7.19
N GLY A 19 4.01 18.13 -8.37
CA GLY A 19 2.70 17.52 -8.51
C GLY A 19 2.69 16.07 -8.02
N LEU A 20 1.59 15.66 -7.39
CA LEU A 20 1.35 14.28 -6.94
C LEU A 20 0.33 13.60 -7.87
N ARG A 21 0.65 12.39 -8.31
CA ARG A 21 -0.29 11.49 -8.99
C ARG A 21 -0.49 10.24 -8.14
N ILE A 22 -1.73 9.83 -8.04
CA ILE A 22 -2.12 8.61 -7.32
C ILE A 22 -2.82 7.69 -8.30
N VAL A 23 -2.38 6.44 -8.36
CA VAL A 23 -2.90 5.43 -9.28
C VAL A 23 -3.19 4.15 -8.52
N ALA A 24 -4.46 3.76 -8.44
CA ALA A 24 -4.83 2.46 -7.91
C ALA A 24 -4.62 1.39 -9.00
N LEU A 25 -3.81 0.39 -8.72
CA LEU A 25 -3.60 -0.79 -9.58
C LEU A 25 -4.48 -1.97 -9.17
N GLY A 26 -5.20 -1.84 -8.07
CA GLY A 26 -6.20 -2.76 -7.53
C GLY A 26 -6.80 -2.21 -6.24
N GLY A 27 -7.83 -2.88 -5.71
CA GLY A 27 -8.48 -2.52 -4.45
C GLY A 27 -9.55 -1.42 -4.55
N ILE A 28 -9.88 -0.91 -5.75
CA ILE A 28 -10.95 0.07 -5.95
C ILE A 28 -12.17 -0.62 -6.57
N SER A 29 -13.32 -0.50 -5.91
CA SER A 29 -14.57 -1.19 -6.28
C SER A 29 -14.47 -2.71 -6.30
N GLU A 30 -13.54 -3.26 -5.55
CA GLU A 30 -13.31 -4.69 -5.36
C GLU A 30 -12.68 -4.95 -4.00
N ILE A 31 -12.74 -6.17 -3.50
CA ILE A 31 -12.04 -6.61 -2.28
C ILE A 31 -10.85 -7.44 -2.73
N GLY A 32 -9.65 -7.05 -2.29
CA GLY A 32 -8.41 -7.74 -2.60
C GLY A 32 -7.54 -7.05 -3.64
N ARG A 33 -6.38 -7.64 -3.92
CA ARG A 33 -5.27 -7.12 -4.75
C ARG A 33 -4.96 -5.63 -4.55
N ASN A 34 -5.01 -5.21 -3.28
CA ASN A 34 -4.76 -3.83 -2.92
C ASN A 34 -3.37 -3.39 -3.36
N MET A 35 -3.31 -2.33 -4.16
CA MET A 35 -2.05 -1.74 -4.59
C MET A 35 -2.29 -0.31 -5.09
N THR A 36 -1.65 0.65 -4.43
CA THR A 36 -1.73 2.06 -4.79
C THR A 36 -0.33 2.62 -5.04
N VAL A 37 -0.15 3.33 -6.14
CA VAL A 37 1.11 3.98 -6.52
C VAL A 37 0.97 5.49 -6.36
N TYR A 38 1.94 6.09 -5.67
CA TYR A 38 2.10 7.54 -5.51
C TYR A 38 3.30 7.97 -6.34
N GLU A 39 3.11 8.91 -7.26
CA GLU A 39 4.16 9.42 -8.13
C GLU A 39 4.39 10.91 -7.86
N MET A 40 5.65 11.27 -7.57
CA MET A 40 6.09 12.65 -7.42
C MET A 40 7.51 12.81 -7.93
N ASN A 41 7.78 13.86 -8.71
CA ASN A 41 9.13 14.19 -9.20
C ASN A 41 9.88 13.01 -9.82
N GLY A 42 9.17 12.14 -10.55
CA GLY A 42 9.72 10.96 -11.21
C GLY A 42 9.99 9.77 -10.29
N LYS A 43 9.66 9.85 -9.00
CA LYS A 43 9.79 8.75 -8.03
C LYS A 43 8.44 8.15 -7.70
N LEU A 44 8.44 6.84 -7.41
CA LEU A 44 7.26 6.05 -7.11
C LEU A 44 7.36 5.48 -5.69
N LEU A 45 6.31 5.71 -4.89
CA LEU A 45 6.07 4.99 -3.65
C LEU A 45 4.88 4.05 -3.89
N ILE A 46 4.98 2.82 -3.42
CA ILE A 46 3.90 1.84 -3.49
C ILE A 46 3.35 1.63 -2.08
N VAL A 47 2.03 1.61 -1.94
CA VAL A 47 1.34 1.20 -0.72
C VAL A 47 0.56 -0.06 -1.03
N ASP A 48 0.90 -1.14 -0.34
CA ASP A 48 0.43 -2.50 -0.51
C ASP A 48 0.73 -3.13 -1.88
N CYS A 49 0.70 -4.44 -1.94
CA CYS A 49 0.87 -5.24 -3.15
C CYS A 49 0.25 -6.62 -2.91
N GLY A 50 -1.08 -6.66 -2.92
CA GLY A 50 -1.87 -7.81 -2.54
C GLY A 50 -2.33 -8.66 -3.70
N VAL A 51 -2.95 -9.81 -3.39
CA VAL A 51 -3.60 -10.68 -4.35
C VAL A 51 -5.12 -10.64 -4.18
N LEU A 52 -5.81 -11.06 -5.22
CA LEU A 52 -7.22 -11.43 -5.17
C LEU A 52 -7.32 -12.93 -5.45
N PHE A 53 -8.13 -13.64 -4.69
CA PHE A 53 -8.42 -15.04 -4.96
C PHE A 53 -9.52 -15.15 -6.01
N PRO A 54 -9.41 -16.12 -6.95
CA PRO A 54 -10.40 -16.28 -8.00
C PRO A 54 -11.73 -16.76 -7.44
N GLU A 55 -12.80 -16.42 -8.13
CA GLU A 55 -14.15 -16.94 -7.88
C GLU A 55 -14.34 -18.33 -8.50
N ASP A 56 -15.41 -19.03 -8.11
CA ASP A 56 -15.75 -20.40 -8.59
C ASP A 56 -15.90 -20.48 -10.11
N ASN A 57 -16.22 -19.38 -10.78
CA ASN A 57 -16.37 -19.28 -12.24
C ASN A 57 -15.04 -19.09 -12.99
N GLN A 58 -13.90 -19.12 -12.31
CA GLN A 58 -12.54 -18.91 -12.87
C GLN A 58 -11.65 -20.17 -12.69
N PRO A 59 -12.04 -21.34 -13.22
CA PRO A 59 -11.29 -22.58 -13.01
C PRO A 59 -9.88 -22.48 -13.64
N GLY A 60 -8.88 -22.98 -12.90
CA GLY A 60 -7.47 -22.98 -13.34
C GLY A 60 -6.73 -21.67 -13.09
N ILE A 61 -7.35 -20.72 -12.42
CA ILE A 61 -6.68 -19.53 -11.88
C ILE A 61 -6.39 -19.77 -10.40
N ASP A 62 -5.15 -19.61 -9.96
CA ASP A 62 -4.76 -19.74 -8.55
C ASP A 62 -4.78 -18.40 -7.83
N LEU A 63 -4.29 -17.36 -8.49
CA LEU A 63 -4.20 -16.00 -7.92
C LEU A 63 -4.41 -14.95 -9.01
N ILE A 64 -4.98 -13.82 -8.63
CA ILE A 64 -5.11 -12.64 -9.48
C ILE A 64 -4.22 -11.54 -8.89
N LEU A 65 -3.28 -11.04 -9.70
CA LEU A 65 -2.31 -10.01 -9.32
C LEU A 65 -2.81 -8.62 -9.73
N PRO A 66 -2.32 -7.55 -9.08
CA PRO A 66 -2.44 -6.20 -9.61
C PRO A 66 -1.78 -6.11 -11.00
N ASP A 67 -2.24 -5.17 -11.82
CA ASP A 67 -1.62 -4.92 -13.12
C ASP A 67 -0.36 -4.05 -12.96
N PHE A 68 0.82 -4.67 -12.99
CA PHE A 68 2.11 -3.99 -12.88
C PHE A 68 2.50 -3.21 -14.14
N SER A 69 1.71 -3.25 -15.23
CA SER A 69 2.08 -2.62 -16.51
C SER A 69 2.37 -1.12 -16.36
N TYR A 70 1.67 -0.43 -15.44
CA TYR A 70 1.89 1.00 -15.17
C TYR A 70 3.30 1.31 -14.63
N ILE A 71 3.89 0.41 -13.85
CA ILE A 71 5.19 0.61 -13.17
C ILE A 71 6.33 -0.20 -13.79
N ARG A 72 6.05 -1.17 -14.67
CA ARG A 72 7.05 -2.15 -15.15
C ARG A 72 8.28 -1.52 -15.75
N ASP A 73 8.11 -0.51 -16.60
CA ASP A 73 9.23 0.20 -17.24
C ASP A 73 9.87 1.27 -16.34
N ARG A 74 9.38 1.38 -15.10
CA ARG A 74 9.75 2.42 -14.12
C ARG A 74 10.09 1.84 -12.74
N LEU A 75 10.37 0.55 -12.66
CA LEU A 75 10.72 -0.09 -11.39
C LEU A 75 11.96 0.56 -10.74
N ASP A 76 12.89 1.10 -11.55
CA ASP A 76 14.06 1.84 -11.06
C ASP A 76 13.71 3.16 -10.35
N ASP A 77 12.53 3.67 -10.56
CA ASP A 77 12.03 4.86 -9.89
C ASP A 77 11.32 4.55 -8.57
N VAL A 78 11.04 3.27 -8.26
CA VAL A 78 10.39 2.88 -7.00
C VAL A 78 11.36 3.05 -5.85
N VAL A 79 11.02 3.97 -4.95
CA VAL A 79 11.83 4.31 -3.77
C VAL A 79 11.45 3.51 -2.53
N GLY A 80 10.27 2.89 -2.51
CA GLY A 80 9.82 2.06 -1.41
C GLY A 80 8.47 1.41 -1.65
N LEU A 81 8.23 0.33 -0.93
CA LEU A 81 6.95 -0.36 -0.79
C LEU A 81 6.58 -0.35 0.69
N PHE A 82 5.52 0.36 1.06
CA PHE A 82 4.95 0.31 2.40
C PHE A 82 3.82 -0.72 2.44
N LEU A 83 3.84 -1.60 3.44
CA LEU A 83 2.82 -2.60 3.68
C LEU A 83 2.03 -2.22 4.94
N THR A 84 0.74 -1.97 4.77
CA THR A 84 -0.15 -1.53 5.85
C THR A 84 -0.32 -2.61 6.92
N HIS A 85 -0.47 -3.86 6.49
CA HIS A 85 -0.61 -5.03 7.37
C HIS A 85 -0.35 -6.34 6.61
N GLY A 86 -0.39 -7.48 7.31
CA GLY A 86 0.07 -8.77 6.81
C GLY A 86 -0.96 -9.68 6.14
N HIS A 87 -2.14 -9.20 5.74
CA HIS A 87 -3.12 -10.02 5.00
C HIS A 87 -2.70 -10.24 3.54
N GLU A 88 -3.14 -11.35 2.95
CA GLU A 88 -2.76 -11.76 1.60
C GLU A 88 -3.18 -10.78 0.51
N ASP A 89 -4.31 -10.14 0.68
CA ASP A 89 -4.82 -9.12 -0.23
C ASP A 89 -4.07 -7.77 -0.13
N HIS A 90 -3.07 -7.69 0.77
CA HIS A 90 -2.14 -6.56 0.92
C HIS A 90 -0.68 -6.94 0.67
N ILE A 91 -0.27 -8.21 0.94
CA ILE A 91 1.14 -8.63 0.77
C ILE A 91 1.34 -9.76 -0.25
N GLY A 92 0.28 -10.42 -0.70
CA GLY A 92 0.37 -11.67 -1.47
C GLY A 92 1.07 -11.55 -2.81
N ALA A 93 1.02 -10.37 -3.46
CA ALA A 93 1.66 -10.15 -4.75
C ALA A 93 3.11 -9.63 -4.65
N VAL A 94 3.61 -9.30 -3.45
CA VAL A 94 4.99 -8.81 -3.24
C VAL A 94 6.06 -9.73 -3.84
N PRO A 95 6.00 -11.09 -3.69
CA PRO A 95 6.99 -11.96 -4.31
C PRO A 95 7.06 -11.83 -5.85
N TYR A 96 5.94 -11.56 -6.48
CA TYR A 96 5.87 -11.40 -7.95
C TYR A 96 6.47 -10.07 -8.38
N LEU A 97 6.21 -8.99 -7.65
CA LEU A 97 6.85 -7.68 -7.87
C LEU A 97 8.36 -7.76 -7.68
N LEU A 98 8.83 -8.39 -6.59
CA LEU A 98 10.26 -8.50 -6.30
C LEU A 98 11.02 -9.47 -7.22
N ARG A 99 10.33 -10.32 -7.98
CA ARG A 99 10.97 -11.08 -9.07
C ARG A 99 11.35 -10.19 -10.24
N GLU A 100 10.60 -9.12 -10.48
CA GLU A 100 10.93 -8.14 -11.52
C GLU A 100 12.03 -7.17 -11.05
N ARG A 101 12.01 -6.78 -9.74
CA ARG A 101 13.06 -5.98 -9.10
C ARG A 101 13.19 -6.31 -7.62
N GLY A 102 14.28 -7.02 -7.25
CA GLY A 102 14.47 -7.60 -5.92
C GLY A 102 14.99 -6.65 -4.83
N ASP A 103 15.41 -5.43 -5.17
CA ASP A 103 16.05 -4.47 -4.25
C ASP A 103 15.12 -3.32 -3.81
N ILE A 104 13.81 -3.44 -4.05
CA ILE A 104 12.83 -2.47 -3.56
C ILE A 104 12.77 -2.53 -2.01
N PRO A 105 13.04 -1.43 -1.29
CA PRO A 105 12.93 -1.42 0.17
C PRO A 105 11.48 -1.60 0.61
N ILE A 106 11.26 -2.52 1.55
CA ILE A 106 9.94 -2.80 2.13
C ILE A 106 9.86 -2.20 3.53
N TYR A 107 8.85 -1.39 3.76
CA TYR A 107 8.52 -0.79 5.05
C TYR A 107 7.26 -1.47 5.61
N GLY A 108 7.22 -1.77 6.88
CA GLY A 108 6.04 -2.35 7.53
C GLY A 108 6.26 -2.55 9.02
N SER A 109 5.19 -2.85 9.75
CA SER A 109 5.26 -3.17 11.17
C SER A 109 6.04 -4.47 11.41
N PRO A 110 6.57 -4.72 12.62
CA PRO A 110 7.35 -5.92 12.91
C PRO A 110 6.66 -7.23 12.51
N LEU A 111 5.36 -7.36 12.80
CA LEU A 111 4.61 -8.55 12.41
C LEU A 111 4.47 -8.65 10.88
N THR A 112 4.13 -7.55 10.21
CA THR A 112 4.02 -7.50 8.74
C THR A 112 5.35 -7.87 8.07
N ILE A 113 6.47 -7.33 8.58
CA ILE A 113 7.82 -7.67 8.08
C ILE A 113 8.14 -9.15 8.31
N ALA A 114 7.80 -9.71 9.47
CA ALA A 114 8.01 -11.13 9.73
C ALA A 114 7.22 -12.05 8.78
N LEU A 115 5.96 -11.71 8.51
CA LEU A 115 5.09 -12.45 7.59
C LEU A 115 5.61 -12.37 6.15
N ILE A 116 5.94 -11.19 5.67
CA ILE A 116 6.45 -11.04 4.30
C ILE A 116 7.84 -11.67 4.12
N ALA A 117 8.70 -11.60 5.13
CA ALA A 117 10.01 -12.26 5.09
C ALA A 117 9.89 -13.79 5.00
N ALA A 118 8.94 -14.39 5.75
CA ALA A 118 8.65 -15.82 5.66
C ALA A 118 8.15 -16.21 4.25
N LYS A 119 7.21 -15.45 3.70
CA LYS A 119 6.69 -15.64 2.34
C LYS A 119 7.79 -15.51 1.28
N LEU A 120 8.62 -14.48 1.34
CA LEU A 120 9.70 -14.25 0.38
C LEU A 120 10.79 -15.33 0.45
N LYS A 121 11.03 -15.88 1.63
CA LYS A 121 11.95 -17.04 1.80
C LYS A 121 11.48 -18.26 1.00
N GLU A 122 10.17 -18.55 0.95
CA GLU A 122 9.62 -19.64 0.12
C GLU A 122 9.88 -19.39 -1.36
N HIS A 123 9.87 -18.12 -1.79
CA HIS A 123 10.19 -17.70 -3.15
C HIS A 123 11.70 -17.52 -3.40
N ARG A 124 12.57 -17.79 -2.42
CA ARG A 124 14.04 -17.63 -2.48
C ARG A 124 14.47 -16.19 -2.76
N ILE A 125 13.71 -15.23 -2.28
CA ILE A 125 14.01 -13.81 -2.37
C ILE A 125 14.49 -13.31 -1.00
N SER A 126 15.60 -12.56 -0.98
CA SER A 126 16.12 -11.90 0.23
C SER A 126 15.67 -10.44 0.20
N PRO A 127 14.68 -10.05 1.02
CA PRO A 127 14.14 -8.69 0.98
C PRO A 127 15.08 -7.69 1.66
N LEU A 128 15.00 -6.44 1.19
CA LEU A 128 15.52 -5.28 1.92
C LEU A 128 14.37 -4.72 2.76
N THR A 129 14.36 -4.99 4.07
CA THR A 129 13.26 -4.63 4.96
C THR A 129 13.64 -3.55 5.96
N ARG A 130 12.68 -2.71 6.31
CA ARG A 130 12.76 -1.71 7.37
C ARG A 130 11.51 -1.77 8.24
N GLU A 131 11.70 -2.11 9.51
CA GLU A 131 10.61 -2.07 10.48
C GLU A 131 10.26 -0.63 10.84
N VAL A 132 8.97 -0.34 10.80
CA VAL A 132 8.38 0.93 11.22
C VAL A 132 7.29 0.70 12.26
N ARG A 133 7.01 1.71 13.05
CA ARG A 133 6.01 1.67 14.12
C ARG A 133 5.20 2.95 14.13
N GLU A 134 4.08 2.93 14.83
CA GLU A 134 3.31 4.14 15.11
C GLU A 134 4.20 5.25 15.69
N GLU A 135 3.83 6.50 15.44
CA GLU A 135 4.54 7.72 15.82
C GLU A 135 5.90 7.93 15.12
N MET A 136 6.40 6.94 14.35
CA MET A 136 7.61 7.13 13.53
C MET A 136 7.31 7.94 12.27
N ARG A 137 8.34 8.61 11.77
CA ARG A 137 8.37 9.22 10.44
C ARG A 137 9.60 8.74 9.68
N GLU A 138 9.42 8.54 8.37
CA GLU A 138 10.47 8.09 7.46
C GLU A 138 10.45 8.91 6.18
N ASP A 139 11.63 9.39 5.78
CA ASP A 139 11.82 10.04 4.48
C ASP A 139 12.08 8.98 3.41
N VAL A 140 11.19 8.86 2.44
CA VAL A 140 11.26 7.89 1.34
C VAL A 140 11.22 8.64 0.01
N GLY A 141 12.38 9.03 -0.49
CA GLY A 141 12.48 9.89 -1.68
C GLY A 141 11.81 11.25 -1.46
N PRO A 142 10.84 11.66 -2.30
CA PRO A 142 10.11 12.92 -2.12
C PRO A 142 8.91 12.83 -1.15
N PHE A 143 8.73 11.70 -0.47
CA PHE A 143 7.62 11.43 0.43
C PHE A 143 8.12 11.36 1.87
N GLU A 144 7.46 12.05 2.80
CA GLU A 144 7.61 11.81 4.23
C GLU A 144 6.42 10.97 4.72
N LEU A 145 6.69 9.79 5.27
CA LEU A 145 5.70 8.85 5.75
C LEU A 145 5.56 8.97 7.27
N GLU A 146 4.35 9.21 7.77
CA GLU A 146 4.01 9.18 9.18
C GLU A 146 3.05 8.00 9.44
N PHE A 147 3.43 7.09 10.34
CA PHE A 147 2.70 5.86 10.59
C PHE A 147 1.74 6.01 11.77
N VAL A 148 0.49 5.58 11.57
CA VAL A 148 -0.59 5.73 12.55
C VAL A 148 -1.15 4.36 12.89
N ALA A 149 -1.25 4.05 14.19
CA ALA A 149 -1.83 2.79 14.63
C ALA A 149 -3.31 2.69 14.23
N VAL A 150 -3.69 1.58 13.63
CA VAL A 150 -5.09 1.21 13.40
C VAL A 150 -5.38 -0.18 13.93
N ASN A 151 -6.60 -0.39 14.40
CA ASN A 151 -7.07 -1.71 14.78
C ASN A 151 -7.63 -2.43 13.54
N HIS A 152 -7.31 -3.70 13.40
CA HIS A 152 -7.85 -4.56 12.36
C HIS A 152 -7.97 -6.00 12.87
N SER A 153 -8.33 -6.97 12.01
CA SER A 153 -8.41 -8.39 12.36
C SER A 153 -7.04 -9.08 12.50
N ILE A 154 -5.97 -8.37 12.18
CA ILE A 154 -4.58 -8.79 12.38
C ILE A 154 -3.85 -7.73 13.23
N PRO A 155 -2.94 -8.13 14.17
CA PRO A 155 -2.18 -7.17 14.95
C PRO A 155 -1.23 -6.31 14.08
N ASP A 156 -0.75 -5.21 14.66
CA ASP A 156 0.26 -4.32 14.11
C ASP A 156 -0.12 -3.60 12.79
N ALA A 157 -1.41 -3.53 12.44
CA ALA A 157 -1.85 -2.77 11.28
C ALA A 157 -1.53 -1.27 11.42
N LEU A 158 -1.11 -0.64 10.32
CA LEU A 158 -0.75 0.77 10.26
C LEU A 158 -1.45 1.46 9.09
N ALA A 159 -2.05 2.61 9.37
CA ALA A 159 -2.32 3.65 8.38
C ALA A 159 -1.06 4.46 8.12
N VAL A 160 -1.03 5.20 7.02
CA VAL A 160 0.07 6.12 6.70
C VAL A 160 -0.46 7.49 6.26
N ALA A 161 0.07 8.54 6.84
CA ALA A 161 -0.02 9.88 6.28
C ALA A 161 1.21 10.13 5.41
N ILE A 162 0.98 10.43 4.14
CA ILE A 162 2.02 10.69 3.14
C ILE A 162 2.09 12.19 2.94
N HIS A 163 3.08 12.83 3.56
CA HIS A 163 3.31 14.25 3.44
C HIS A 163 4.17 14.53 2.21
N THR A 164 3.74 15.47 1.41
CA THR A 164 4.41 15.87 0.17
C THR A 164 4.32 17.38 -0.03
N LYS A 165 5.06 17.90 -0.99
CA LYS A 165 4.90 19.30 -1.40
C LYS A 165 3.57 19.63 -2.07
N ALA A 166 2.86 18.61 -2.58
CA ALA A 166 1.53 18.78 -3.17
C ALA A 166 0.42 18.78 -2.13
N GLY A 167 0.71 18.36 -0.90
CA GLY A 167 -0.25 18.20 0.19
C GLY A 167 -0.10 16.87 0.91
N THR A 168 -1.02 16.58 1.82
CA THR A 168 -1.05 15.40 2.67
C THR A 168 -2.12 14.42 2.21
N VAL A 169 -1.73 13.17 2.00
CA VAL A 169 -2.66 12.05 1.74
C VAL A 169 -2.68 11.15 2.97
N LEU A 170 -3.86 10.86 3.48
CA LEU A 170 -4.06 9.87 4.54
C LEU A 170 -4.63 8.59 3.94
N HIS A 171 -3.87 7.49 4.01
CA HIS A 171 -4.24 6.17 3.52
C HIS A 171 -4.41 5.22 4.72
N THR A 172 -5.62 4.75 4.97
CA THR A 172 -5.89 3.98 6.19
C THR A 172 -5.39 2.54 6.14
N GLY A 173 -5.26 1.94 4.94
CA GLY A 173 -5.34 0.49 4.83
C GLY A 173 -6.67 0.00 5.39
N ASP A 174 -6.74 -1.27 5.78
CA ASP A 174 -7.92 -1.83 6.42
C ASP A 174 -7.93 -1.50 7.90
N PHE A 175 -9.08 -1.06 8.40
CA PHE A 175 -9.22 -0.73 9.82
C PHE A 175 -10.64 -1.00 10.33
N LYS A 176 -10.77 -1.04 11.65
CA LYS A 176 -12.05 -1.07 12.35
C LYS A 176 -12.00 -0.19 13.60
N MET A 177 -13.17 0.17 14.09
CA MET A 177 -13.35 0.99 15.30
C MET A 177 -13.73 0.11 16.49
N ASP A 178 -12.89 -0.90 16.81
CA ASP A 178 -13.06 -1.76 17.96
C ASP A 178 -12.61 -1.03 19.23
N GLN A 179 -13.51 -0.92 20.20
CA GLN A 179 -13.24 -0.25 21.49
C GLN A 179 -12.62 -1.19 22.53
N LEU A 180 -12.67 -2.50 22.27
CA LEU A 180 -12.17 -3.54 23.18
C LEU A 180 -11.36 -4.60 22.40
N PRO A 181 -10.30 -4.20 21.69
CA PRO A 181 -9.50 -5.13 20.91
C PRO A 181 -8.77 -6.12 21.82
N LEU A 182 -8.63 -7.37 21.35
CA LEU A 182 -8.00 -8.46 22.12
C LEU A 182 -6.53 -8.17 22.46
N ASP A 183 -5.82 -7.47 21.58
CA ASP A 183 -4.42 -7.08 21.75
C ASP A 183 -4.25 -5.75 22.53
N GLY A 184 -5.36 -5.11 22.90
CA GLY A 184 -5.37 -3.81 23.57
C GLY A 184 -5.02 -2.62 22.68
N ARG A 185 -4.78 -2.82 21.36
CA ARG A 185 -4.38 -1.78 20.42
C ARG A 185 -5.60 -1.19 19.71
N ILE A 186 -5.97 0.00 20.09
CA ILE A 186 -7.07 0.76 19.48
C ILE A 186 -6.57 1.61 18.32
N THR A 187 -7.46 1.99 17.41
CA THR A 187 -7.18 2.99 16.38
C THR A 187 -6.85 4.33 17.03
N ASP A 188 -5.72 4.94 16.65
CA ASP A 188 -5.22 6.20 17.22
C ASP A 188 -5.99 7.41 16.68
N LEU A 189 -7.20 7.60 17.21
CA LEU A 189 -8.07 8.72 16.86
C LEU A 189 -7.44 10.09 17.19
N ARG A 190 -6.51 10.16 18.14
CA ARG A 190 -5.82 11.40 18.47
C ARG A 190 -4.97 11.88 17.30
N THR A 191 -4.19 10.98 16.71
CA THR A 191 -3.37 11.30 15.52
C THR A 191 -4.26 11.61 14.32
N PHE A 192 -5.35 10.85 14.09
CA PHE A 192 -6.34 11.19 13.05
C PHE A 192 -6.92 12.60 13.24
N ALA A 193 -7.31 12.98 14.47
CA ALA A 193 -7.83 14.32 14.75
C ALA A 193 -6.78 15.41 14.49
N ARG A 194 -5.54 15.22 14.91
CA ARG A 194 -4.43 16.14 14.64
C ARG A 194 -4.21 16.31 13.13
N LEU A 195 -4.12 15.22 12.37
CA LEU A 195 -3.97 15.26 10.92
C LEU A 195 -5.14 16.00 10.26
N GLY A 196 -6.36 15.79 10.74
CA GLY A 196 -7.55 16.52 10.27
C GLY A 196 -7.49 18.03 10.56
N GLU A 197 -6.95 18.43 11.72
CA GLU A 197 -6.74 19.85 12.08
C GLU A 197 -5.61 20.50 11.25
N GLU A 198 -4.53 19.77 10.98
CA GLU A 198 -3.42 20.21 10.14
C GLU A 198 -3.81 20.32 8.65
N GLY A 199 -4.78 19.51 8.22
CA GLY A 199 -5.33 19.46 6.86
C GLY A 199 -4.88 18.21 6.10
N VAL A 200 -5.86 17.45 5.63
CA VAL A 200 -5.70 16.29 4.74
C VAL A 200 -6.33 16.63 3.40
N ASP A 201 -5.51 16.65 2.35
CA ASP A 201 -5.96 17.00 0.99
C ASP A 201 -6.70 15.86 0.32
N LEU A 202 -6.31 14.60 0.64
CA LEU A 202 -6.98 13.40 0.15
C LEU A 202 -7.03 12.33 1.23
N PHE A 203 -8.20 11.73 1.41
CA PHE A 203 -8.44 10.63 2.33
C PHE A 203 -8.81 9.37 1.55
N LEU A 204 -7.89 8.39 1.54
CA LEU A 204 -8.10 7.05 1.00
C LEU A 204 -8.47 6.15 2.18
N VAL A 205 -9.71 5.70 2.22
CA VAL A 205 -10.28 5.02 3.38
C VAL A 205 -10.89 3.68 2.98
N ASP A 206 -10.68 2.67 3.83
CA ASP A 206 -11.41 1.41 3.75
C ASP A 206 -12.93 1.65 3.82
N SER A 207 -13.65 1.07 2.89
CA SER A 207 -15.11 1.18 2.78
C SER A 207 -15.79 -0.18 2.59
N THR A 208 -15.12 -1.27 2.97
CA THR A 208 -15.58 -2.65 2.79
C THR A 208 -16.96 -2.90 3.43
N ASN A 209 -17.25 -2.26 4.56
CA ASN A 209 -18.51 -2.37 5.30
C ASN A 209 -19.21 -1.02 5.43
N ALA A 210 -19.19 -0.19 4.39
CA ALA A 210 -19.76 1.17 4.42
C ALA A 210 -21.27 1.21 4.17
N ASP A 211 -21.97 0.08 4.03
CA ASP A 211 -23.42 -0.05 3.79
C ASP A 211 -24.26 0.16 5.06
#